data_680ce7688463b1405fb8c89a163bc233
#
_entry.id   680ce7688463b1405fb8c89a163bc233
#
_cell.length_a   1.000
_cell.length_b   1.000
_cell.length_c   1.000
_cell.angle_alpha   90.00
_cell.angle_beta   90.00
_cell.angle_gamma   90.00
#
_symmetry.space_group_name_H-M   'P 1'
#
loop_
_entity.id
_entity.type
_entity.pdbx_description
1 polymer ?
#
loop_
_entity_poly.entity_id
_entity_poly.type
_entity_poly.pdbx_seq_one_letter_code
_entity_poly.pdbx_strand_id
1 'polypeptide(L)'
;MRKLLIFLAGLAVVIAVAGETILPRWAHDTAETLLHEAGAEEAETMLHTSPGVLLLFGQIDDISASAKGLRLGQLRLDRAELRGADVRLDAPALFLDRKVHVKSAEELKLTGTVSAESLRDLLARHVDKLDNIEVALDEEGVHATAQAKIFGRKADILLEGKIVEEPDALFFHMTRFDIKNAAFGKANIGDFFGDILITKLSALPLKAQIDSVEHRDGAVVVRLSCRNPR
;
A
#
# COMPACT_ATOMS: atom_id res chain seq x y z
N MET A 1 -13.30 -31.18 -44.41
CA MET A 1 -12.08 -30.46 -43.96
C MET A 1 -12.20 -28.96 -44.14
N ARG A 2 -12.54 -28.41 -45.32
CA ARG A 2 -12.64 -26.94 -45.55
C ARG A 2 -13.67 -26.24 -44.64
N LYS A 3 -14.82 -26.84 -44.34
CA LYS A 3 -15.86 -26.30 -43.45
C LYS A 3 -15.39 -26.27 -41.96
N LEU A 4 -14.61 -27.26 -41.54
CA LEU A 4 -14.03 -27.30 -40.18
C LEU A 4 -12.96 -26.21 -39.99
N LEU A 5 -12.14 -25.96 -41.02
CA LEU A 5 -11.14 -24.89 -41.01
C LEU A 5 -11.81 -23.51 -40.95
N ILE A 6 -12.90 -23.29 -41.69
CA ILE A 6 -13.66 -22.03 -41.64
C ILE A 6 -14.30 -21.82 -40.25
N PHE A 7 -14.86 -22.88 -39.67
CA PHE A 7 -15.42 -22.82 -38.31
C PHE A 7 -14.36 -22.53 -37.27
N LEU A 8 -13.20 -23.20 -37.30
CA LEU A 8 -12.07 -22.94 -36.42
C LEU A 8 -11.51 -21.52 -36.59
N ALA A 9 -11.39 -21.03 -37.82
CA ALA A 9 -10.96 -19.66 -38.08
C ALA A 9 -11.98 -18.63 -37.54
N GLY A 10 -13.30 -18.89 -37.78
CA GLY A 10 -14.35 -18.05 -37.23
C GLY A 10 -14.35 -18.02 -35.69
N LEU A 11 -14.19 -19.19 -35.05
CA LEU A 11 -14.08 -19.29 -33.61
C LEU A 11 -12.84 -18.55 -33.06
N ALA A 12 -11.69 -18.67 -33.74
CA ALA A 12 -10.48 -17.95 -33.36
C ALA A 12 -10.64 -16.43 -33.46
N VAL A 13 -11.33 -15.95 -34.51
CA VAL A 13 -11.64 -14.51 -34.64
C VAL A 13 -12.59 -14.04 -33.53
N VAL A 14 -13.63 -14.81 -33.19
CA VAL A 14 -14.55 -14.47 -32.09
C VAL A 14 -13.81 -14.43 -30.76
N ILE A 15 -12.94 -15.39 -30.49
CA ILE A 15 -12.10 -15.41 -29.25
C ILE A 15 -11.15 -14.21 -29.24
N ALA A 16 -10.52 -13.86 -30.35
CA ALA A 16 -9.62 -12.72 -30.44
C ALA A 16 -10.38 -11.41 -30.20
N VAL A 17 -11.52 -11.18 -30.85
CA VAL A 17 -12.33 -9.97 -30.67
C VAL A 17 -12.91 -9.88 -29.25
N ALA A 18 -13.41 -10.99 -28.71
CA ALA A 18 -13.89 -11.03 -27.33
C ALA A 18 -12.74 -10.78 -26.34
N GLY A 19 -11.56 -11.32 -26.61
CA GLY A 19 -10.36 -11.09 -25.82
C GLY A 19 -9.93 -9.62 -25.78
N GLU A 20 -10.05 -8.91 -26.91
CA GLU A 20 -9.63 -7.51 -26.99
C GLU A 20 -10.64 -6.50 -26.44
N THR A 21 -11.92 -6.87 -26.32
CA THR A 21 -12.97 -5.92 -25.92
C THR A 21 -13.64 -6.24 -24.58
N ILE A 22 -13.89 -7.50 -24.29
CA ILE A 22 -14.63 -7.92 -23.09
C ILE A 22 -13.69 -8.18 -21.93
N LEU A 23 -12.60 -8.90 -22.16
CA LEU A 23 -11.65 -9.28 -21.10
C LEU A 23 -10.95 -8.08 -20.43
N PRO A 24 -10.47 -7.05 -21.16
CA PRO A 24 -9.88 -5.89 -20.52
C PRO A 24 -10.86 -5.13 -19.62
N ARG A 25 -12.12 -4.97 -20.04
CA ARG A 25 -13.15 -4.33 -19.22
C ARG A 25 -13.44 -5.12 -17.95
N TRP A 26 -13.62 -6.42 -18.08
CA TRP A 26 -13.85 -7.30 -16.93
C TRP A 26 -12.65 -7.29 -15.95
N ALA A 27 -11.42 -7.32 -16.47
CA ALA A 27 -10.22 -7.24 -15.66
C ALA A 27 -10.09 -5.89 -14.92
N HIS A 28 -10.44 -4.80 -15.58
CA HIS A 28 -10.50 -3.46 -15.01
C HIS A 28 -11.51 -3.39 -13.85
N ASP A 29 -12.76 -3.79 -14.09
CA ASP A 29 -13.83 -3.78 -13.07
C ASP A 29 -13.47 -4.68 -11.87
N THR A 30 -12.82 -5.81 -12.14
CA THR A 30 -12.34 -6.71 -11.06
C THR A 30 -11.22 -6.09 -10.25
N ALA A 31 -10.26 -5.42 -10.91
CA ALA A 31 -9.15 -4.77 -10.22
C ALA A 31 -9.63 -3.61 -9.35
N GLU A 32 -10.55 -2.79 -9.84
CA GLU A 32 -11.16 -1.71 -9.04
C GLU A 32 -11.93 -2.25 -7.84
N THR A 33 -12.71 -3.32 -8.03
CA THR A 33 -13.43 -3.98 -6.93
C THR A 33 -12.46 -4.46 -5.85
N LEU A 34 -11.35 -5.10 -6.22
CA LEU A 34 -10.34 -5.55 -5.27
C LEU A 34 -9.65 -4.39 -4.53
N LEU A 35 -9.42 -3.26 -5.20
CA LEU A 35 -8.88 -2.06 -4.56
C LEU A 35 -9.88 -1.46 -3.55
N HIS A 36 -11.17 -1.42 -3.89
CA HIS A 36 -12.20 -0.99 -2.95
C HIS A 36 -12.34 -1.94 -1.75
N GLU A 37 -12.27 -3.25 -1.96
CA GLU A 37 -12.23 -4.24 -0.86
C GLU A 37 -10.97 -4.07 0.02
N ALA A 38 -9.85 -3.61 -0.55
CA ALA A 38 -8.64 -3.26 0.19
C ALA A 38 -8.72 -1.88 0.90
N GLY A 39 -9.86 -1.21 0.85
CA GLY A 39 -10.15 0.04 1.55
C GLY A 39 -9.96 1.30 0.73
N ALA A 40 -9.72 1.20 -0.58
CA ALA A 40 -9.63 2.38 -1.44
C ALA A 40 -11.01 3.08 -1.54
N GLU A 41 -11.00 4.39 -1.37
CA GLU A 41 -12.17 5.25 -1.56
C GLU A 41 -12.39 5.58 -3.03
N GLU A 42 -11.29 5.83 -3.74
CA GLU A 42 -11.24 6.05 -5.18
C GLU A 42 -10.16 5.12 -5.76
N ALA A 43 -10.45 4.49 -6.87
CA ALA A 43 -9.50 3.64 -7.58
C ALA A 43 -9.66 3.82 -9.09
N GLU A 44 -8.54 3.91 -9.78
CA GLU A 44 -8.45 3.92 -11.22
C GLU A 44 -7.41 2.89 -11.65
N THR A 45 -7.75 2.08 -12.66
CA THR A 45 -6.87 1.03 -13.15
C THR A 45 -6.79 1.10 -14.67
N MET A 46 -5.59 0.95 -15.22
CA MET A 46 -5.36 0.78 -16.65
C MET A 46 -4.55 -0.50 -16.84
N LEU A 47 -5.08 -1.40 -17.63
CA LEU A 47 -4.47 -2.68 -17.96
C LEU A 47 -4.32 -2.77 -19.47
N HIS A 48 -3.13 -3.10 -19.93
CA HIS A 48 -2.85 -3.37 -21.34
C HIS A 48 -2.24 -4.76 -21.51
N THR A 49 -2.79 -5.53 -22.46
CA THR A 49 -2.27 -6.85 -22.82
C THR A 49 -2.62 -7.13 -24.28
N SER A 50 -1.64 -7.54 -25.07
CA SER A 50 -1.84 -7.86 -26.47
C SER A 50 -1.20 -9.23 -26.83
N PRO A 51 -1.99 -10.20 -27.35
CA PRO A 51 -3.45 -10.17 -27.50
C PRO A 51 -4.20 -10.32 -26.17
N GLY A 52 -5.37 -9.67 -26.03
CA GLY A 52 -6.13 -9.61 -24.78
C GLY A 52 -6.51 -10.97 -24.16
N VAL A 53 -6.53 -12.06 -24.95
CA VAL A 53 -6.76 -13.42 -24.46
C VAL A 53 -5.69 -13.88 -23.45
N LEU A 54 -4.51 -13.28 -23.42
CA LEU A 54 -3.43 -13.58 -22.48
C LEU A 54 -3.80 -13.20 -21.03
N LEU A 55 -4.77 -12.30 -20.84
CA LEU A 55 -5.33 -12.00 -19.51
C LEU A 55 -5.93 -13.25 -18.84
N LEU A 56 -6.52 -14.18 -19.60
CA LEU A 56 -7.03 -15.45 -19.06
C LEU A 56 -5.93 -16.33 -18.46
N PHE A 57 -4.71 -16.14 -18.92
CA PHE A 57 -3.51 -16.82 -18.39
C PHE A 57 -2.76 -16.00 -17.34
N GLY A 58 -3.35 -14.85 -16.96
CA GLY A 58 -2.76 -13.94 -15.97
C GLY A 58 -1.58 -13.13 -16.49
N GLN A 59 -1.42 -12.98 -17.81
CA GLN A 59 -0.37 -12.15 -18.41
C GLN A 59 -0.88 -10.73 -18.63
N ILE A 60 -0.11 -9.76 -18.17
CA ILE A 60 -0.38 -8.32 -18.28
C ILE A 60 0.91 -7.67 -18.77
N ASP A 61 0.87 -7.05 -19.96
CA ASP A 61 2.03 -6.39 -20.54
C ASP A 61 2.36 -5.10 -19.75
N ASP A 62 1.32 -4.27 -19.51
CA ASP A 62 1.44 -3.05 -18.72
C ASP A 62 0.27 -2.91 -17.75
N ILE A 63 0.57 -2.54 -16.51
CA ILE A 63 -0.41 -2.17 -15.49
C ILE A 63 -0.07 -0.82 -14.88
N SER A 64 -1.07 0.03 -14.77
CA SER A 64 -1.03 1.25 -13.99
C SER A 64 -2.29 1.33 -13.15
N ALA A 65 -2.13 1.53 -11.85
CA ALA A 65 -3.26 1.74 -10.97
C ALA A 65 -2.98 2.89 -10.01
N SER A 66 -3.99 3.67 -9.70
CA SER A 66 -3.97 4.68 -8.66
C SER A 66 -5.15 4.47 -7.71
N ALA A 67 -4.91 4.71 -6.42
CA ALA A 67 -5.94 4.57 -5.40
C ALA A 67 -5.74 5.61 -4.31
N LYS A 68 -6.85 6.06 -3.68
CA LYS A 68 -6.84 6.89 -2.48
C LYS A 68 -7.41 6.10 -1.30
N GLY A 69 -6.85 6.32 -0.12
CA GLY A 69 -7.31 5.70 1.12
C GLY A 69 -6.92 4.24 1.30
N LEU A 70 -6.06 3.69 0.43
CA LEU A 70 -5.62 2.29 0.49
C LEU A 70 -4.93 1.98 1.82
N ARG A 71 -5.20 0.81 2.39
CA ARG A 71 -4.56 0.38 3.63
C ARG A 71 -3.29 -0.44 3.38
N LEU A 72 -2.19 0.03 3.94
CA LEU A 72 -0.93 -0.70 4.01
C LEU A 72 -0.69 -1.14 5.46
N GLY A 73 -1.15 -2.34 5.80
CA GLY A 73 -1.13 -2.81 7.18
C GLY A 73 -1.96 -1.91 8.10
N GLN A 74 -1.30 -1.24 9.03
CA GLN A 74 -1.96 -0.33 9.98
C GLN A 74 -2.03 1.13 9.50
N LEU A 75 -1.35 1.45 8.41
CA LEU A 75 -1.26 2.79 7.86
C LEU A 75 -2.25 2.95 6.71
N ARG A 76 -2.93 4.10 6.65
CA ARG A 76 -3.73 4.51 5.51
C ARG A 76 -2.84 5.32 4.57
N LEU A 77 -2.79 4.94 3.31
CA LEU A 77 -2.13 5.70 2.26
C LEU A 77 -3.14 6.69 1.67
N ASP A 78 -2.83 7.96 1.69
CA ASP A 78 -3.68 8.98 1.06
C ASP A 78 -3.67 8.83 -0.45
N ARG A 79 -2.53 8.39 -0.99
CA ARG A 79 -2.38 8.05 -2.39
C ARG A 79 -1.46 6.84 -2.53
N ALA A 80 -1.88 5.90 -3.37
CA ALA A 80 -1.09 4.76 -3.80
C ALA A 80 -1.04 4.73 -5.32
N GLU A 81 0.15 4.54 -5.90
CA GLU A 81 0.36 4.41 -7.34
C GLU A 81 1.12 3.12 -7.59
N LEU A 82 0.55 2.25 -8.41
CA LEU A 82 1.17 1.00 -8.87
C LEU A 82 1.50 1.12 -10.34
N ARG A 83 2.71 0.72 -10.72
CA ARG A 83 3.13 0.57 -12.12
C ARG A 83 3.85 -0.75 -12.27
N GLY A 84 3.55 -1.47 -13.35
CA GLY A 84 4.18 -2.75 -13.63
C GLY A 84 4.28 -3.03 -15.11
N ALA A 85 5.31 -3.78 -15.47
CA ALA A 85 5.55 -4.28 -16.82
C ALA A 85 5.79 -5.80 -16.77
N ASP A 86 5.32 -6.52 -17.80
CA ASP A 86 5.41 -7.99 -17.91
C ASP A 86 4.97 -8.73 -16.64
N VAL A 87 3.80 -8.34 -16.10
CA VAL A 87 3.27 -8.92 -14.87
C VAL A 87 2.57 -10.24 -15.16
N ARG A 88 2.93 -11.28 -14.43
CA ARG A 88 2.28 -12.59 -14.49
C ARG A 88 1.62 -12.91 -13.17
N LEU A 89 0.30 -13.02 -13.21
CA LEU A 89 -0.53 -13.40 -12.07
C LEU A 89 -0.78 -14.91 -12.06
N ASP A 90 -1.12 -15.43 -10.89
CA ASP A 90 -1.69 -16.77 -10.77
C ASP A 90 -3.17 -16.74 -11.20
N ALA A 91 -3.44 -17.05 -12.48
CA ALA A 91 -4.79 -17.02 -13.02
C ALA A 91 -5.77 -17.92 -12.24
N PRO A 92 -5.47 -19.19 -11.89
CA PRO A 92 -6.33 -19.99 -11.02
C PRO A 92 -6.65 -19.34 -9.68
N ALA A 93 -5.65 -18.80 -8.98
CA ALA A 93 -5.86 -18.13 -7.70
C ALA A 93 -6.74 -16.87 -7.84
N LEU A 94 -6.55 -16.11 -8.92
CA LEU A 94 -7.35 -14.93 -9.22
C LEU A 94 -8.82 -15.28 -9.53
N PHE A 95 -9.05 -16.27 -10.39
CA PHE A 95 -10.40 -16.59 -10.86
C PHE A 95 -11.21 -17.45 -9.88
N LEU A 96 -10.55 -18.40 -9.19
CA LEU A 96 -11.22 -19.33 -8.28
C LEU A 96 -11.28 -18.80 -6.84
N ASP A 97 -10.17 -18.23 -6.36
CA ASP A 97 -10.03 -17.84 -4.95
C ASP A 97 -10.17 -16.33 -4.73
N ARG A 98 -10.26 -15.52 -5.80
CA ARG A 98 -10.22 -14.06 -5.78
C ARG A 98 -8.99 -13.51 -5.04
N LYS A 99 -7.86 -14.22 -5.15
CA LYS A 99 -6.59 -13.83 -4.55
C LYS A 99 -5.61 -13.39 -5.62
N VAL A 100 -5.04 -12.21 -5.41
CA VAL A 100 -3.99 -11.69 -6.29
C VAL A 100 -2.64 -12.26 -5.83
N HIS A 101 -2.07 -13.13 -6.65
CA HIS A 101 -0.71 -13.63 -6.47
C HIS A 101 0.12 -13.30 -7.70
N VAL A 102 1.15 -12.49 -7.52
CA VAL A 102 2.11 -12.17 -8.58
C VAL A 102 3.15 -13.30 -8.64
N LYS A 103 3.17 -14.03 -9.76
CA LYS A 103 4.17 -15.08 -10.03
C LYS A 103 5.50 -14.47 -10.43
N SER A 104 5.46 -13.49 -11.33
CA SER A 104 6.63 -12.75 -11.80
C SER A 104 6.22 -11.39 -12.35
N ALA A 105 7.16 -10.47 -12.38
CA ALA A 105 7.06 -9.22 -13.10
C ALA A 105 8.47 -8.81 -13.55
N GLU A 106 8.60 -8.17 -14.71
CA GLU A 106 9.87 -7.56 -15.08
C GLU A 106 10.13 -6.34 -14.22
N GLU A 107 9.11 -5.52 -14.06
CA GLU A 107 9.12 -4.37 -13.16
C GLU A 107 7.74 -4.27 -12.47
N LEU A 108 7.74 -4.07 -11.15
CA LEU A 108 6.55 -3.74 -10.40
C LEU A 108 6.92 -2.78 -9.27
N LYS A 109 6.41 -1.56 -9.35
CA LYS A 109 6.69 -0.48 -8.39
C LYS A 109 5.40 -0.01 -7.76
N LEU A 110 5.42 0.13 -6.44
CA LEU A 110 4.35 0.74 -5.66
C LEU A 110 4.90 1.98 -4.94
N THR A 111 4.25 3.11 -5.14
CA THR A 111 4.54 4.35 -4.41
C THR A 111 3.35 4.68 -3.54
N GLY A 112 3.57 4.79 -2.23
CA GLY A 112 2.57 5.18 -1.24
C GLY A 112 2.89 6.55 -0.66
N THR A 113 1.90 7.42 -0.53
CA THR A 113 2.00 8.72 0.14
C THR A 113 1.17 8.70 1.40
N VAL A 114 1.76 9.12 2.50
CA VAL A 114 1.16 9.16 3.84
C VAL A 114 1.13 10.61 4.32
N SER A 115 -0.03 11.09 4.72
CA SER A 115 -0.20 12.44 5.28
C SER A 115 -0.04 12.48 6.80
N ALA A 116 0.02 13.69 7.33
CA ALA A 116 -0.05 13.95 8.76
C ALA A 116 -1.34 13.38 9.39
N GLU A 117 -2.46 13.43 8.67
CA GLU A 117 -3.75 12.88 9.14
C GLU A 117 -3.70 11.36 9.32
N SER A 118 -3.17 10.64 8.34
CA SER A 118 -3.01 9.18 8.42
C SER A 118 -2.09 8.75 9.57
N LEU A 119 -1.03 9.53 9.84
CA LEU A 119 -0.15 9.29 10.98
C LEU A 119 -0.79 9.65 12.31
N ARG A 120 -1.57 10.73 12.37
CA ARG A 120 -2.37 11.06 13.56
C ARG A 120 -3.28 9.88 13.93
N ASP A 121 -3.96 9.31 12.95
CA ASP A 121 -4.87 8.18 13.17
C ASP A 121 -4.13 6.90 13.58
N LEU A 122 -2.91 6.69 13.07
CA LEU A 122 -2.04 5.61 13.52
C LEU A 122 -1.66 5.79 14.99
N LEU A 123 -1.18 6.97 15.37
CA LEU A 123 -0.78 7.28 16.76
C LEU A 123 -1.98 7.18 17.71
N ALA A 124 -3.14 7.69 17.33
CA ALA A 124 -4.36 7.63 18.15
C ALA A 124 -4.81 6.18 18.46
N ARG A 125 -4.51 5.24 17.58
CA ARG A 125 -4.83 3.81 17.81
C ARG A 125 -3.82 3.08 18.68
N HIS A 126 -2.56 3.55 18.70
CA HIS A 126 -1.47 2.83 19.39
C HIS A 126 -1.11 3.43 20.74
N VAL A 127 -1.44 4.69 20.95
CA VAL A 127 -1.13 5.37 22.22
C VAL A 127 -2.43 5.70 22.94
N ASP A 128 -2.82 4.82 23.86
CA ASP A 128 -4.01 5.02 24.66
C ASP A 128 -3.96 6.32 25.49
N LYS A 129 -5.09 7.00 25.59
CA LYS A 129 -5.30 8.18 26.45
C LYS A 129 -4.64 9.49 25.96
N LEU A 130 -4.32 9.58 24.67
CA LEU A 130 -3.94 10.85 24.06
C LEU A 130 -5.18 11.58 23.53
N ASP A 131 -5.33 12.82 23.94
CA ASP A 131 -6.34 13.75 23.43
C ASP A 131 -5.62 14.82 22.57
N ASN A 132 -6.35 15.42 21.62
CA ASN A 132 -5.89 16.55 20.80
C ASN A 132 -4.53 16.28 20.11
N ILE A 133 -4.43 15.16 19.41
CA ILE A 133 -3.21 14.80 18.66
C ILE A 133 -3.14 15.69 17.41
N GLU A 134 -2.05 16.45 17.31
CA GLU A 134 -1.67 17.20 16.11
C GLU A 134 -0.36 16.63 15.58
N VAL A 135 -0.27 16.42 14.27
CA VAL A 135 0.91 15.86 13.60
C VAL A 135 1.37 16.82 12.52
N ALA A 136 2.65 17.10 12.50
CA ALA A 136 3.35 17.79 11.43
C ALA A 136 4.43 16.88 10.83
N LEU A 137 4.68 17.04 9.56
CA LEU A 137 5.68 16.29 8.79
C LEU A 137 6.63 17.27 8.12
N ASP A 138 7.90 17.00 8.21
CA ASP A 138 8.95 17.68 7.49
C ASP A 138 10.07 16.71 7.07
N GLU A 139 11.17 17.22 6.54
CA GLU A 139 12.31 16.40 6.12
C GLU A 139 13.03 15.73 7.29
N GLU A 140 12.90 16.26 8.50
CA GLU A 140 13.50 15.69 9.72
C GLU A 140 12.71 14.50 10.25
N GLY A 141 11.40 14.45 9.98
CA GLY A 141 10.53 13.34 10.35
C GLY A 141 9.11 13.72 10.70
N VAL A 142 8.59 13.07 11.72
CA VAL A 142 7.22 13.22 12.24
C VAL A 142 7.30 13.92 13.57
N HIS A 143 6.61 15.05 13.70
CA HIS A 143 6.46 15.81 14.93
C HIS A 143 5.01 15.76 15.38
N ALA A 144 4.74 15.21 16.55
CA ALA A 144 3.40 15.15 17.09
C ALA A 144 3.31 15.83 18.46
N THR A 145 2.22 16.56 18.66
CA THR A 145 1.85 17.10 19.98
C THR A 145 0.52 16.49 20.39
N ALA A 146 0.36 16.22 21.66
CA ALA A 146 -0.86 15.66 22.22
C ALA A 146 -1.06 16.09 23.66
N GLN A 147 -2.25 15.83 24.21
CA GLN A 147 -2.54 15.99 25.62
C GLN A 147 -2.87 14.64 26.23
N ALA A 148 -2.38 14.39 27.45
CA ALA A 148 -2.75 13.22 28.23
C ALA A 148 -3.16 13.61 29.65
N LYS A 149 -4.03 12.79 30.26
CA LYS A 149 -4.32 12.89 31.68
C LYS A 149 -3.41 11.94 32.46
N ILE A 150 -2.41 12.50 33.14
CA ILE A 150 -1.47 11.75 33.97
C ILE A 150 -1.77 12.10 35.44
N PHE A 151 -2.16 11.08 36.24
CA PHE A 151 -2.58 11.24 37.63
C PHE A 151 -3.61 12.37 37.86
N GLY A 152 -4.60 12.47 36.96
CA GLY A 152 -5.69 13.43 37.04
C GLY A 152 -5.33 14.88 36.61
N ARG A 153 -4.10 15.11 36.17
CA ARG A 153 -3.62 16.41 35.64
C ARG A 153 -3.38 16.32 34.14
N LYS A 154 -3.69 17.39 33.40
CA LYS A 154 -3.35 17.49 31.98
C LYS A 154 -1.86 17.73 31.84
N ALA A 155 -1.24 16.97 30.95
CA ALA A 155 0.15 17.11 30.56
C ALA A 155 0.22 17.22 29.02
N ASP A 156 1.08 18.12 28.53
CA ASP A 156 1.35 18.24 27.10
C ASP A 156 2.49 17.28 26.74
N ILE A 157 2.27 16.51 25.69
CA ILE A 157 3.21 15.51 25.18
C ILE A 157 3.79 16.03 23.86
N LEU A 158 5.10 15.89 23.72
CA LEU A 158 5.81 16.05 22.47
C LEU A 158 6.40 14.70 22.07
N LEU A 159 6.12 14.29 20.84
CA LEU A 159 6.61 13.05 20.26
C LEU A 159 7.28 13.37 18.93
N GLU A 160 8.50 12.86 18.73
CA GLU A 160 9.19 12.91 17.44
C GLU A 160 9.53 11.49 17.01
N GLY A 161 9.45 11.23 15.71
CA GLY A 161 9.73 9.91 15.17
C GLY A 161 9.95 9.91 13.66
N LYS A 162 10.28 8.75 13.14
CA LYS A 162 10.48 8.54 11.69
C LYS A 162 9.81 7.24 11.25
N ILE A 163 9.33 7.23 10.02
CA ILE A 163 9.03 5.96 9.37
C ILE A 163 10.35 5.42 8.85
N VAL A 164 10.69 4.20 9.25
CA VAL A 164 11.95 3.54 8.89
C VAL A 164 11.68 2.18 8.29
N GLU A 165 12.56 1.78 7.39
CA GLU A 165 12.58 0.45 6.80
C GLU A 165 13.44 -0.49 7.63
N GLU A 166 12.98 -1.72 7.79
CA GLU A 166 13.75 -2.85 8.24
C GLU A 166 13.66 -3.98 7.19
N PRO A 167 14.50 -5.01 7.22
CA PRO A 167 14.60 -6.00 6.15
C PRO A 167 13.26 -6.61 5.69
N ASP A 168 12.31 -6.80 6.61
CA ASP A 168 11.02 -7.44 6.33
C ASP A 168 9.80 -6.62 6.77
N ALA A 169 9.98 -5.35 7.17
CA ALA A 169 8.90 -4.57 7.75
C ALA A 169 9.12 -3.05 7.64
N LEU A 170 8.03 -2.32 7.77
CA LEU A 170 8.00 -0.88 7.91
C LEU A 170 7.57 -0.55 9.34
N PHE A 171 8.33 0.30 10.02
CA PHE A 171 8.08 0.73 11.39
C PHE A 171 7.93 2.25 11.49
N PHE A 172 7.17 2.69 12.46
CA PHE A 172 7.30 4.04 13.00
C PHE A 172 8.22 3.96 14.22
N HIS A 173 9.41 4.49 14.08
CA HIS A 173 10.44 4.53 15.12
C HIS A 173 10.34 5.86 15.87
N MET A 174 10.07 5.79 17.18
CA MET A 174 9.99 6.96 18.04
C MET A 174 11.39 7.38 18.46
N THR A 175 11.79 8.60 18.07
CA THR A 175 13.12 9.15 18.37
C THR A 175 13.14 9.99 19.64
N ARG A 176 11.98 10.60 20.00
CA ARG A 176 11.86 11.45 21.18
C ARG A 176 10.45 11.41 21.75
N PHE A 177 10.37 11.41 23.07
CA PHE A 177 9.13 11.53 23.80
C PHE A 177 9.37 12.43 25.03
N ASP A 178 8.70 13.58 25.09
CA ASP A 178 8.79 14.53 26.19
C ASP A 178 7.41 14.81 26.77
N ILE A 179 7.34 14.89 28.11
CA ILE A 179 6.15 15.35 28.81
C ILE A 179 6.45 16.75 29.37
N LYS A 180 5.76 17.75 28.85
CA LYS A 180 5.84 19.13 29.34
C LYS A 180 4.83 19.33 30.47
N ASN A 181 5.13 20.26 31.35
CA ASN A 181 4.26 20.64 32.49
C ASN A 181 3.94 19.52 33.49
N ALA A 182 4.66 18.40 33.47
CA ALA A 182 4.56 17.39 34.51
C ALA A 182 5.63 17.68 35.59
N ALA A 183 5.23 17.73 36.84
CA ALA A 183 6.15 17.86 38.00
C ALA A 183 7.00 16.58 38.23
N PHE A 184 7.02 15.70 37.29
CA PHE A 184 7.76 14.45 37.28
C PHE A 184 9.09 14.71 36.55
N GLY A 185 10.20 14.50 37.28
CA GLY A 185 11.53 14.60 36.67
C GLY A 185 11.61 13.82 35.39
N LYS A 186 12.61 14.13 34.55
CA LYS A 186 12.87 13.44 33.25
C LYS A 186 12.91 11.91 33.47
N ALA A 187 11.76 11.28 33.44
CA ALA A 187 11.70 9.84 33.29
C ALA A 187 12.02 9.56 31.81
N ASN A 188 13.02 8.74 31.57
CA ASN A 188 13.29 8.18 30.24
C ASN A 188 12.13 7.25 29.92
N ILE A 189 11.03 7.82 29.39
CA ILE A 189 9.81 7.07 29.06
C ILE A 189 9.97 6.43 27.67
N GLY A 190 11.08 6.68 26.97
CA GLY A 190 11.40 6.06 25.68
C GLY A 190 11.34 4.54 25.69
N ASP A 191 11.56 3.89 26.85
CA ASP A 191 11.44 2.43 26.99
C ASP A 191 9.97 1.94 27.08
N PHE A 192 8.99 2.83 27.24
CA PHE A 192 7.57 2.49 27.34
C PHE A 192 6.85 2.50 26.00
N PHE A 193 7.40 3.18 25.02
CA PHE A 193 6.83 3.28 23.67
C PHE A 193 7.83 2.70 22.69
N GLY A 194 7.69 1.40 22.41
CA GLY A 194 8.47 0.70 21.40
C GLY A 194 8.07 1.14 19.99
N ASP A 195 8.83 0.68 19.03
CA ASP A 195 8.53 0.88 17.60
C ASP A 195 7.15 0.36 17.24
N ILE A 196 6.38 1.14 16.50
CA ILE A 196 5.07 0.74 16.01
C ILE A 196 5.25 0.02 14.68
N LEU A 197 4.95 -1.27 14.64
CA LEU A 197 4.94 -2.03 13.40
C LEU A 197 3.80 -1.51 12.49
N ILE A 198 4.16 -0.94 11.35
CA ILE A 198 3.19 -0.48 10.35
C ILE A 198 2.71 -1.66 9.51
N THR A 199 3.64 -2.38 8.89
CA THR A 199 3.33 -3.57 8.09
C THR A 199 4.54 -4.49 7.96
N LYS A 200 4.26 -5.79 7.81
CA LYS A 200 5.28 -6.77 7.37
C LYS A 200 5.20 -6.90 5.85
N LEU A 201 6.35 -6.90 5.18
CA LEU A 201 6.40 -7.09 3.73
C LEU A 201 5.85 -8.45 3.29
N SER A 202 6.00 -9.47 4.15
CA SER A 202 5.42 -10.81 3.92
C SER A 202 3.88 -10.83 3.91
N ALA A 203 3.21 -9.79 4.42
CA ALA A 203 1.76 -9.67 4.36
C ALA A 203 1.25 -9.07 3.03
N LEU A 204 2.15 -8.54 2.20
CA LEU A 204 1.79 -8.03 0.89
C LEU A 204 1.59 -9.18 -0.10
N PRO A 205 0.68 -9.04 -1.09
CA PRO A 205 0.40 -10.09 -2.09
C PRO A 205 1.54 -10.32 -3.08
N LEU A 206 2.67 -9.68 -2.87
CA LEU A 206 3.85 -9.71 -3.74
C LEU A 206 5.11 -9.74 -2.88
N LYS A 207 6.17 -10.36 -3.39
CA LYS A 207 7.50 -10.33 -2.75
C LYS A 207 8.12 -8.96 -2.96
N ALA A 208 7.69 -7.99 -2.16
CA ALA A 208 8.17 -6.63 -2.22
C ALA A 208 9.41 -6.42 -1.36
N GLN A 209 10.23 -5.46 -1.77
CA GLN A 209 11.26 -4.84 -0.95
C GLN A 209 11.00 -3.33 -0.90
N ILE A 210 11.41 -2.70 0.18
CA ILE A 210 11.36 -1.25 0.29
C ILE A 210 12.59 -0.70 -0.42
N ASP A 211 12.36 0.21 -1.37
CA ASP A 211 13.44 0.88 -2.09
C ASP A 211 13.85 2.18 -1.38
N SER A 212 12.86 2.90 -0.84
CA SER A 212 13.10 4.13 -0.08
C SER A 212 11.92 4.55 0.78
N VAL A 213 12.23 5.24 1.87
CA VAL A 213 11.29 6.00 2.69
C VAL A 213 11.80 7.44 2.74
N GLU A 214 11.03 8.37 2.20
CA GLU A 214 11.39 9.79 2.11
C GLU A 214 10.41 10.62 2.92
N HIS A 215 10.95 11.37 3.88
CA HIS A 215 10.20 12.40 4.61
C HIS A 215 10.26 13.70 3.83
N ARG A 216 9.11 14.36 3.68
CA ARG A 216 8.93 15.62 2.95
C ARG A 216 7.97 16.51 3.71
N ASP A 217 7.94 17.80 3.36
CA ASP A 217 6.94 18.71 3.92
C ASP A 217 5.53 18.19 3.66
N GLY A 218 4.80 17.94 4.75
CA GLY A 218 3.41 17.49 4.74
C GLY A 218 3.17 16.02 4.35
N ALA A 219 4.20 15.24 4.01
CA ALA A 219 4.02 13.86 3.59
C ALA A 219 5.24 12.96 3.82
N VAL A 220 5.00 11.66 3.96
CA VAL A 220 6.03 10.63 3.82
C VAL A 220 5.74 9.79 2.59
N VAL A 221 6.75 9.59 1.75
CA VAL A 221 6.65 8.80 0.53
C VAL A 221 7.41 7.49 0.71
N VAL A 222 6.71 6.37 0.58
CA VAL A 222 7.27 5.03 0.66
C VAL A 222 7.27 4.43 -0.75
N ARG A 223 8.43 3.95 -1.21
CA ARG A 223 8.56 3.25 -2.48
C ARG A 223 8.92 1.80 -2.25
N LEU A 224 8.19 0.94 -2.90
CA LEU A 224 8.38 -0.50 -2.88
C LEU A 224 8.57 -0.99 -4.31
N SER A 225 9.43 -1.97 -4.49
CA SER A 225 9.55 -2.69 -5.75
C SER A 225 9.51 -4.20 -5.54
N CYS A 226 9.06 -4.90 -6.58
CA CYS A 226 9.22 -6.34 -6.69
C CYS A 226 10.28 -6.60 -7.74
N ARG A 227 11.42 -7.12 -7.31
CA ARG A 227 12.40 -7.71 -8.22
C ARG A 227 12.26 -9.22 -8.16
N ASN A 228 11.95 -9.81 -9.27
CA ASN A 228 12.10 -11.25 -9.40
C ASN A 228 13.59 -11.54 -9.61
N PRO A 229 14.26 -12.30 -8.73
CA PRO A 229 15.59 -12.82 -9.07
C PRO A 229 15.40 -13.71 -10.30
N ARG A 230 16.08 -13.37 -11.39
CA ARG A 230 16.20 -14.22 -12.59
C ARG A 230 16.88 -15.53 -12.24
#